data_122f3e27eb142562258995f8cc3cd699
#
_entry.id   122f3e27eb142562258995f8cc3cd699
#
_cell.length_a   1.000
_cell.length_b   1.000
_cell.length_c   1.000
_cell.angle_alpha   90.00
_cell.angle_beta   90.00
_cell.angle_gamma   90.00
#
_symmetry.space_group_name_H-M   'P 1'
#
loop_
_entity.id
_entity.type
_entity.pdbx_description
1 polymer ?
#
loop_
_entity_poly.entity_id
_entity_poly.type
_entity_poly.pdbx_seq_one_letter_code
_entity_poly.pdbx_strand_id
1 'polypeptide(L)'
;MKNFLVFILTLVSSTLFACGFYPFGEEIRFSFLKPETFGYESYSEFIYSSNLFYPNNEGVYLKGTIDPNEDLWKKYCKNKVAVEAIRTVLLEFKEEDITAKSTNEMIRYLYQIKNLEAIDYLKFAKSCEFFNGNYEDTWERKENYDMPKRKDLIDKAILLSNKTTSKELKKRYTFLAIRLAYYNNDLEKIKTLYDGVFKSQKKADILNYWSLYFRTLAEKNKALANFYAAQVFVNAPDKRFMIAGAFNTKIPIDSVLKYAKTNQE
;
A
#
# COMPACT_ATOMS: atom_id res chain seq x y z
N MET A 1 -36.23 5.42 -48.36
CA MET A 1 -35.85 6.36 -47.28
C MET A 1 -36.15 5.84 -45.88
N LYS A 2 -37.37 5.36 -45.61
CA LYS A 2 -37.76 4.90 -44.25
C LYS A 2 -36.93 3.76 -43.71
N ASN A 3 -36.60 2.76 -44.53
CA ASN A 3 -35.77 1.61 -44.13
C ASN A 3 -34.26 1.95 -43.95
N PHE A 4 -33.80 2.98 -44.62
CA PHE A 4 -32.43 3.48 -44.50
C PHE A 4 -32.24 4.24 -43.18
N LEU A 5 -33.29 4.98 -42.74
CA LEU A 5 -33.26 5.68 -41.45
C LEU A 5 -33.28 4.69 -40.27
N VAL A 6 -34.03 3.59 -40.37
CA VAL A 6 -34.06 2.52 -39.36
C VAL A 6 -32.70 1.82 -39.24
N PHE A 7 -32.05 1.59 -40.39
CA PHE A 7 -30.72 0.99 -40.42
C PHE A 7 -29.62 1.88 -39.75
N ILE A 8 -29.69 3.20 -39.97
CA ILE A 8 -28.82 4.16 -39.30
C ILE A 8 -29.10 4.22 -37.79
N LEU A 9 -30.36 4.19 -37.37
CA LEU A 9 -30.76 4.19 -35.96
C LEU A 9 -30.28 2.91 -35.23
N THR A 10 -30.32 1.75 -35.88
CA THR A 10 -29.80 0.51 -35.28
C THR A 10 -28.26 0.48 -35.20
N LEU A 11 -27.54 1.08 -36.15
CA LEU A 11 -26.09 1.25 -36.11
C LEU A 11 -25.65 2.20 -34.98
N VAL A 12 -26.38 3.27 -34.72
CA VAL A 12 -26.07 4.23 -33.66
C VAL A 12 -26.40 3.66 -32.27
N SER A 13 -27.44 2.83 -32.15
CA SER A 13 -27.80 2.21 -30.86
C SER A 13 -26.80 1.13 -30.40
N SER A 14 -26.07 0.49 -31.34
CA SER A 14 -25.06 -0.51 -30.97
C SER A 14 -23.76 0.06 -30.44
N THR A 15 -23.52 1.37 -30.58
CA THR A 15 -22.33 2.04 -30.03
C THR A 15 -22.50 2.58 -28.60
N LEU A 16 -23.70 2.52 -28.04
CA LEU A 16 -24.01 3.05 -26.70
C LEU A 16 -23.82 2.03 -25.57
N PHE A 17 -23.45 0.79 -25.85
CA PHE A 17 -23.22 -0.25 -24.83
C PHE A 17 -21.73 -0.45 -24.45
N ALA A 18 -20.86 0.46 -24.82
CA ALA A 18 -19.43 0.38 -24.48
C ALA A 18 -19.07 1.08 -23.15
N CYS A 19 -20.05 1.47 -22.32
CA CYS A 19 -19.77 1.96 -20.99
C CYS A 19 -19.98 0.85 -19.97
N GLY A 20 -18.85 0.46 -19.39
CA GLY A 20 -18.60 -0.36 -18.21
C GLY A 20 -19.78 -1.08 -17.58
N PHE A 21 -19.67 -2.37 -17.51
CA PHE A 21 -20.46 -3.21 -16.64
C PHE A 21 -20.30 -2.68 -15.20
N TYR A 22 -21.24 -1.89 -14.75
CA TYR A 22 -21.38 -1.58 -13.34
C TYR A 22 -22.30 -2.67 -12.75
N PRO A 23 -21.81 -3.54 -11.88
CA PRO A 23 -22.61 -4.63 -11.34
C PRO A 23 -23.55 -4.12 -10.25
N PHE A 24 -24.52 -3.28 -10.62
CA PHE A 24 -25.58 -2.82 -9.69
C PHE A 24 -26.37 -3.96 -9.05
N GLY A 25 -26.33 -5.17 -9.63
CA GLY A 25 -27.01 -6.33 -9.08
C GLY A 25 -26.29 -6.97 -7.88
N GLU A 26 -24.96 -6.81 -7.77
CA GLU A 26 -24.19 -7.41 -6.70
C GLU A 26 -24.30 -6.61 -5.39
N GLU A 27 -24.37 -5.29 -5.45
CA GLU A 27 -24.55 -4.45 -4.26
C GLU A 27 -25.89 -4.70 -3.56
N ILE A 28 -26.94 -4.99 -4.32
CA ILE A 28 -28.26 -5.32 -3.77
C ILE A 28 -28.24 -6.69 -3.09
N ARG A 29 -27.53 -7.67 -3.65
CA ARG A 29 -27.37 -9.00 -3.03
C ARG A 29 -26.58 -8.92 -1.72
N PHE A 30 -25.51 -8.14 -1.68
CA PHE A 30 -24.70 -7.95 -0.48
C PHE A 30 -25.43 -7.13 0.61
N SER A 31 -26.40 -6.29 0.26
CA SER A 31 -27.17 -5.55 1.27
C SER A 31 -28.03 -6.46 2.16
N PHE A 32 -28.47 -7.61 1.66
CA PHE A 32 -29.15 -8.64 2.47
C PHE A 32 -28.18 -9.39 3.42
N LEU A 33 -26.89 -9.35 3.15
CA LEU A 33 -25.85 -10.02 3.91
C LEU A 33 -24.93 -9.02 4.62
N LYS A 34 -25.39 -7.78 4.85
CA LYS A 34 -24.65 -6.82 5.68
C LYS A 34 -24.71 -7.28 7.12
N PRO A 35 -23.62 -7.82 7.67
CA PRO A 35 -23.59 -8.29 9.06
C PRO A 35 -23.83 -7.16 10.05
N GLU A 36 -23.51 -5.90 9.67
CA GLU A 36 -23.83 -4.71 10.48
C GLU A 36 -25.33 -4.59 10.76
N THR A 37 -26.19 -5.01 9.82
CA THR A 37 -27.66 -5.01 9.99
C THR A 37 -28.11 -6.01 11.06
N PHE A 38 -27.28 -7.02 11.36
CA PHE A 38 -27.57 -8.09 12.33
C PHE A 38 -26.73 -8.01 13.60
N GLY A 39 -25.95 -6.94 13.80
CA GLY A 39 -25.13 -6.77 15.00
C GLY A 39 -23.85 -7.61 15.04
N TYR A 40 -23.38 -8.10 13.89
CA TYR A 40 -22.14 -8.90 13.79
C TYR A 40 -20.90 -8.02 13.61
N GLU A 41 -20.84 -6.87 14.25
CA GLU A 41 -19.71 -5.93 14.16
C GLU A 41 -18.36 -6.54 14.55
N SER A 42 -18.37 -7.55 15.44
CA SER A 42 -17.17 -8.31 15.85
C SER A 42 -16.52 -9.11 14.71
N TYR A 43 -17.23 -9.32 13.61
CA TYR A 43 -16.72 -10.01 12.43
C TYR A 43 -16.43 -9.06 11.25
N SER A 44 -16.35 -7.76 11.51
CA SER A 44 -16.15 -6.74 10.47
C SER A 44 -14.91 -6.99 9.60
N GLU A 45 -13.90 -7.65 10.15
CA GLU A 45 -12.66 -8.02 9.43
C GLU A 45 -12.88 -9.04 8.31
N PHE A 46 -13.96 -9.82 8.41
CA PHE A 46 -14.33 -10.87 7.46
C PHE A 46 -15.51 -10.49 6.57
N ILE A 47 -16.03 -9.28 6.74
CA ILE A 47 -17.16 -8.79 5.96
C ILE A 47 -16.67 -8.30 4.61
N TYR A 48 -17.04 -9.01 3.58
CA TYR A 48 -16.82 -8.64 2.19
C TYR A 48 -17.88 -7.63 1.74
N SER A 49 -17.82 -6.39 2.24
CA SER A 49 -18.60 -5.31 1.66
C SER A 49 -17.75 -4.57 0.64
N SER A 50 -18.37 -4.06 -0.42
CA SER A 50 -17.71 -3.20 -1.42
C SER A 50 -17.00 -2.03 -0.74
N ASN A 51 -17.59 -1.49 0.33
CA ASN A 51 -17.03 -0.37 1.10
C ASN A 51 -15.71 -0.70 1.84
N LEU A 52 -15.45 -1.98 2.12
CA LEU A 52 -14.18 -2.42 2.73
C LEU A 52 -13.10 -2.70 1.68
N PHE A 53 -13.51 -2.97 0.44
CA PHE A 53 -12.60 -3.36 -0.64
C PHE A 53 -12.30 -2.24 -1.61
N TYR A 54 -13.26 -1.33 -1.86
CA TYR A 54 -13.02 -0.18 -2.70
C TYR A 54 -12.57 1.00 -1.84
N PRO A 55 -11.38 1.56 -2.10
CA PRO A 55 -11.00 2.83 -1.52
C PRO A 55 -11.94 3.90 -2.09
N ASN A 56 -13.04 4.12 -1.40
CA ASN A 56 -13.81 5.34 -1.61
C ASN A 56 -12.99 6.51 -1.05
N ASN A 57 -13.33 7.72 -1.43
CA ASN A 57 -12.62 8.95 -1.05
C ASN A 57 -12.51 9.20 0.47
N GLU A 58 -13.11 8.34 1.28
CA GLU A 58 -13.11 8.42 2.75
C GLU A 58 -12.02 7.54 3.39
N GLY A 59 -11.29 6.76 2.58
CA GLY A 59 -10.22 5.86 3.03
C GLY A 59 -10.73 4.56 3.66
N VAL A 60 -9.83 3.60 3.77
CA VAL A 60 -10.08 2.26 4.33
C VAL A 60 -10.20 2.30 5.86
N TYR A 61 -9.78 3.39 6.46
CA TYR A 61 -9.81 3.58 7.91
C TYR A 61 -11.13 4.18 8.34
N LEU A 62 -11.65 3.71 9.47
CA LEU A 62 -12.85 4.27 10.08
C LEU A 62 -12.70 5.77 10.29
N LYS A 63 -13.77 6.52 10.06
CA LYS A 63 -13.80 7.98 10.26
C LYS A 63 -13.29 8.32 11.65
N GLY A 64 -12.24 9.14 11.73
CA GLY A 64 -11.60 9.53 12.99
C GLY A 64 -10.38 8.67 13.39
N THR A 65 -10.02 7.63 12.64
CA THR A 65 -8.75 6.93 12.87
C THR A 65 -7.59 7.66 12.17
N ILE A 66 -6.45 7.70 12.84
CA ILE A 66 -5.22 8.27 12.28
C ILE A 66 -4.62 7.23 11.33
N ASP A 67 -4.17 7.66 10.15
CA ASP A 67 -3.41 6.80 9.25
C ASP A 67 -2.19 6.20 9.99
N PRO A 68 -1.95 4.89 9.89
CA PRO A 68 -0.86 4.24 10.63
C PRO A 68 0.53 4.81 10.35
N ASN A 69 0.80 5.34 9.15
CA ASN A 69 2.07 6.00 8.85
C ASN A 69 2.15 7.37 9.51
N GLU A 70 1.04 8.11 9.55
CA GLU A 70 0.95 9.38 10.29
C GLU A 70 1.18 9.13 11.80
N ASP A 71 0.59 8.07 12.36
CA ASP A 71 0.78 7.68 13.76
C ASP A 71 2.25 7.31 14.06
N LEU A 72 2.90 6.57 13.16
CA LEU A 72 4.34 6.27 13.29
C LEU A 72 5.19 7.54 13.26
N TRP A 73 4.87 8.51 12.40
CA TRP A 73 5.58 9.79 12.37
C TRP A 73 5.28 10.64 13.60
N LYS A 74 4.03 10.63 14.09
CA LYS A 74 3.67 11.30 15.33
C LYS A 74 4.47 10.77 16.51
N LYS A 75 4.57 9.45 16.64
CA LYS A 75 5.42 8.77 17.64
C LYS A 75 6.90 9.12 17.48
N TYR A 76 7.40 9.12 16.24
CA TYR A 76 8.76 9.52 15.94
C TYR A 76 9.08 10.96 16.39
N CYS A 77 8.14 11.87 16.20
CA CYS A 77 8.19 13.25 16.68
C CYS A 77 7.81 13.37 18.18
N LYS A 78 7.80 12.26 18.94
CA LYS A 78 7.50 12.23 20.38
C LYS A 78 6.15 12.87 20.74
N ASN A 79 5.16 12.75 19.85
CA ASN A 79 3.82 13.37 19.96
C ASN A 79 3.85 14.91 20.09
N LYS A 80 4.89 15.58 19.60
CA LYS A 80 5.07 17.03 19.67
C LYS A 80 4.60 17.77 18.41
N VAL A 81 4.05 17.06 17.45
CA VAL A 81 3.63 17.59 16.16
C VAL A 81 2.18 17.17 15.88
N ALA A 82 1.37 18.08 15.40
CA ALA A 82 -0.01 17.82 15.01
C ALA A 82 -0.06 16.84 13.82
N VAL A 83 -1.10 15.98 13.78
CA VAL A 83 -1.27 14.99 12.71
C VAL A 83 -1.44 15.67 11.35
N GLU A 84 -2.15 16.78 11.33
CA GLU A 84 -2.38 17.58 10.12
C GLU A 84 -1.07 18.09 9.51
N ALA A 85 -0.11 18.53 10.34
CA ALA A 85 1.20 18.95 9.88
C ALA A 85 2.01 17.78 9.30
N ILE A 86 1.88 16.60 9.89
CA ILE A 86 2.49 15.36 9.36
C ILE A 86 1.87 15.02 8.01
N ARG A 87 0.54 14.99 7.93
CA ARG A 87 -0.22 14.69 6.71
C ARG A 87 0.17 15.61 5.56
N THR A 88 0.24 16.92 5.80
CA THR A 88 0.68 17.90 4.82
C THR A 88 2.07 17.58 4.26
N VAL A 89 3.04 17.21 5.12
CA VAL A 89 4.37 16.81 4.65
C VAL A 89 4.31 15.53 3.83
N LEU A 90 3.53 14.54 4.25
CA LEU A 90 3.48 13.24 3.58
C LEU A 90 2.76 13.30 2.23
N LEU A 91 1.70 14.10 2.10
CA LEU A 91 0.82 14.08 0.93
C LEU A 91 1.00 15.28 -0.02
N GLU A 92 1.31 16.46 0.50
CA GLU A 92 1.25 17.70 -0.27
C GLU A 92 2.63 18.28 -0.60
N PHE A 93 3.62 18.11 0.30
CA PHE A 93 4.96 18.66 0.12
C PHE A 93 5.71 17.97 -1.00
N LYS A 94 6.54 18.75 -1.70
CA LYS A 94 7.60 18.30 -2.58
C LYS A 94 8.95 18.37 -1.88
N GLU A 95 10.00 17.86 -2.52
CA GLU A 95 11.36 17.89 -1.95
C GLU A 95 11.84 19.30 -1.62
N GLU A 96 11.52 20.27 -2.48
CA GLU A 96 11.88 21.69 -2.32
C GLU A 96 11.22 22.37 -1.12
N ASP A 97 10.08 21.88 -0.63
CA ASP A 97 9.36 22.46 0.52
C ASP A 97 10.00 22.06 1.85
N ILE A 98 10.86 21.02 1.86
CA ILE A 98 11.48 20.48 3.06
C ILE A 98 12.77 21.25 3.35
N THR A 99 12.63 22.48 3.84
CA THR A 99 13.75 23.38 4.13
C THR A 99 13.69 23.92 5.55
N ALA A 100 14.82 24.47 6.03
CA ALA A 100 14.88 25.10 7.36
C ALA A 100 13.99 26.35 7.48
N LYS A 101 13.50 26.90 6.36
CA LYS A 101 12.59 28.05 6.31
C LYS A 101 11.10 27.63 6.29
N SER A 102 10.81 26.33 6.25
CA SER A 102 9.43 25.84 6.21
C SER A 102 8.64 26.28 7.46
N THR A 103 7.40 26.69 7.25
CA THR A 103 6.45 27.04 8.32
C THR A 103 5.74 25.81 8.90
N ASN A 104 5.84 24.66 8.25
CA ASN A 104 5.23 23.43 8.70
C ASN A 104 5.80 22.99 10.05
N GLU A 105 4.92 22.64 11.00
CA GLU A 105 5.29 22.27 12.37
C GLU A 105 6.23 21.08 12.43
N MET A 106 6.00 20.02 11.63
CA MET A 106 6.85 18.82 11.60
C MET A 106 8.27 19.15 11.13
N ILE A 107 8.40 19.89 10.04
CA ILE A 107 9.70 20.24 9.47
C ILE A 107 10.46 21.15 10.45
N ARG A 108 9.78 22.15 11.02
CA ARG A 108 10.39 23.03 12.05
C ARG A 108 10.88 22.24 13.24
N TYR A 109 10.04 21.35 13.77
CA TYR A 109 10.39 20.48 14.90
C TYR A 109 11.64 19.65 14.62
N LEU A 110 11.72 18.97 13.46
CA LEU A 110 12.86 18.16 13.08
C LEU A 110 14.15 18.98 12.95
N TYR A 111 14.09 20.19 12.40
CA TYR A 111 15.25 21.11 12.36
C TYR A 111 15.65 21.60 13.77
N GLN A 112 14.68 21.96 14.61
CA GLN A 112 14.94 22.41 15.99
C GLN A 112 15.67 21.35 16.83
N ILE A 113 15.28 20.06 16.69
CA ILE A 113 15.96 18.96 17.39
C ILE A 113 17.20 18.45 16.65
N LYS A 114 17.60 19.13 15.57
CA LYS A 114 18.75 18.77 14.71
C LYS A 114 18.69 17.33 14.17
N ASN A 115 17.48 16.80 13.92
CA ASN A 115 17.32 15.47 13.35
C ASN A 115 17.42 15.53 11.81
N LEU A 116 18.64 15.75 11.32
CA LEU A 116 18.90 15.88 9.90
C LEU A 116 18.71 14.55 9.16
N GLU A 117 18.93 13.40 9.81
CA GLU A 117 18.65 12.10 9.20
C GLU A 117 17.17 11.96 8.78
N ALA A 118 16.23 12.46 9.59
CA ALA A 118 14.81 12.44 9.24
C ALA A 118 14.48 13.41 8.11
N ILE A 119 15.10 14.57 8.08
CA ILE A 119 14.97 15.54 6.97
C ILE A 119 15.47 14.92 5.66
N ASP A 120 16.66 14.30 5.68
CA ASP A 120 17.25 13.62 4.52
C ASP A 120 16.37 12.46 4.04
N TYR A 121 15.79 11.69 4.99
CA TYR A 121 14.83 10.66 4.64
C TYR A 121 13.61 11.23 3.93
N LEU A 122 12.99 12.28 4.47
CA LEU A 122 11.79 12.88 3.88
C LEU A 122 12.07 13.40 2.45
N LYS A 123 13.17 14.10 2.24
CA LYS A 123 13.60 14.54 0.92
C LYS A 123 13.80 13.37 -0.03
N PHE A 124 14.53 12.35 0.41
CA PHE A 124 14.75 11.15 -0.38
C PHE A 124 13.45 10.42 -0.71
N ALA A 125 12.51 10.31 0.26
CA ALA A 125 11.22 9.69 0.02
C ALA A 125 10.42 10.44 -1.05
N LYS A 126 10.43 11.79 -1.02
CA LYS A 126 9.81 12.64 -2.06
C LYS A 126 10.44 12.44 -3.43
N SER A 127 11.77 12.36 -3.52
CA SER A 127 12.45 12.08 -4.78
C SER A 127 12.12 10.70 -5.37
N CYS A 128 11.64 9.76 -4.55
CA CYS A 128 11.22 8.43 -4.98
C CYS A 128 9.77 8.36 -5.44
N GLU A 129 8.91 9.35 -5.15
CA GLU A 129 7.45 9.26 -5.38
C GLU A 129 7.11 8.94 -6.83
N PHE A 130 7.73 9.62 -7.78
CA PHE A 130 7.53 9.37 -9.21
C PHE A 130 7.87 7.92 -9.62
N PHE A 131 8.83 7.28 -8.96
CA PHE A 131 9.31 5.94 -9.29
C PHE A 131 8.58 4.83 -8.53
N ASN A 132 7.66 5.18 -7.64
CA ASN A 132 6.89 4.25 -6.81
C ASN A 132 5.53 3.85 -7.43
N GLY A 133 5.45 3.76 -8.75
CA GLY A 133 4.26 3.35 -9.47
C GLY A 133 4.59 2.85 -10.87
N ASN A 134 3.63 2.21 -11.51
CA ASN A 134 3.64 1.96 -12.93
C ASN A 134 2.93 3.12 -13.61
N TYR A 135 3.64 3.81 -14.48
CA TYR A 135 3.11 4.90 -15.31
C TYR A 135 2.79 4.40 -16.72
N GLU A 136 2.56 3.10 -16.86
CA GLU A 136 2.14 2.55 -18.13
C GLU A 136 0.69 2.95 -18.38
N ASP A 137 0.47 3.55 -19.53
CA ASP A 137 -0.88 3.63 -20.09
C ASP A 137 -1.33 2.19 -20.37
N THR A 138 -2.29 1.72 -19.58
CA THR A 138 -2.84 0.38 -19.69
C THR A 138 -3.44 0.09 -21.09
N TRP A 139 -3.71 1.14 -21.84
CA TRP A 139 -4.23 1.05 -23.22
C TRP A 139 -3.11 0.88 -24.26
N GLU A 140 -1.93 1.43 -24.01
CA GLU A 140 -0.80 1.30 -24.95
C GLU A 140 -0.05 -0.04 -24.86
N ARG A 141 -0.31 -0.86 -23.84
CA ARG A 141 0.30 -2.19 -23.61
C ARG A 141 1.83 -2.21 -23.78
N LYS A 142 2.51 -1.16 -23.38
CA LYS A 142 3.99 -1.15 -23.38
C LYS A 142 4.46 -2.02 -22.23
N GLU A 143 4.90 -3.22 -22.56
CA GLU A 143 5.54 -4.13 -21.62
C GLU A 143 6.88 -3.53 -21.17
N ASN A 144 7.11 -3.55 -19.86
CA ASN A 144 8.40 -3.28 -19.20
C ASN A 144 9.05 -1.93 -19.51
N TYR A 145 8.51 -0.89 -18.90
CA TYR A 145 9.24 0.37 -18.82
C TYR A 145 10.43 0.20 -17.85
N ASP A 146 11.61 -0.16 -18.42
CA ASP A 146 12.86 -0.14 -17.63
C ASP A 146 13.20 1.30 -17.28
N MET A 147 13.18 1.61 -15.99
CA MET A 147 13.63 2.90 -15.47
C MET A 147 15.00 2.72 -14.81
N PRO A 148 16.12 2.94 -15.54
CA PRO A 148 17.47 2.78 -14.97
C PRO A 148 17.65 3.56 -13.66
N LYS A 149 17.07 4.74 -13.55
CA LYS A 149 17.07 5.57 -12.34
C LYS A 149 16.39 4.89 -11.13
N ARG A 150 15.43 3.98 -11.35
CA ARG A 150 14.80 3.22 -10.25
C ARG A 150 15.79 2.31 -9.56
N LYS A 151 16.68 1.66 -10.33
CA LYS A 151 17.76 0.83 -9.78
C LYS A 151 18.73 1.65 -8.91
N ASP A 152 19.11 2.83 -9.38
CA ASP A 152 20.00 3.72 -8.61
C ASP A 152 19.32 4.16 -7.30
N LEU A 153 18.02 4.42 -7.31
CA LEU A 153 17.25 4.76 -6.12
C LEU A 153 17.13 3.58 -5.14
N ILE A 154 17.00 2.35 -5.63
CA ILE A 154 17.01 1.13 -4.80
C ILE A 154 18.35 1.02 -4.08
N ASP A 155 19.45 1.11 -4.82
CA ASP A 155 20.79 0.97 -4.27
C ASP A 155 21.10 2.12 -3.28
N LYS A 156 20.67 3.34 -3.58
CA LYS A 156 20.77 4.48 -2.66
C LYS A 156 19.93 4.27 -1.39
N ALA A 157 18.69 3.76 -1.50
CA ALA A 157 17.86 3.46 -0.34
C ALA A 157 18.50 2.41 0.57
N ILE A 158 19.10 1.36 0.00
CA ILE A 158 19.83 0.34 0.74
C ILE A 158 21.05 0.92 1.44
N LEU A 159 21.83 1.74 0.74
CA LEU A 159 22.98 2.42 1.31
C LEU A 159 22.57 3.29 2.51
N LEU A 160 21.54 4.10 2.38
CA LEU A 160 21.01 4.97 3.43
C LEU A 160 20.44 4.15 4.59
N SER A 161 19.72 3.05 4.31
CA SER A 161 19.26 2.11 5.33
C SER A 161 20.39 1.53 6.18
N ASN A 162 21.53 1.25 5.57
CA ASN A 162 22.68 0.70 6.28
C ASN A 162 23.49 1.79 7.02
N LYS A 163 23.42 3.03 6.57
CA LYS A 163 24.16 4.16 7.16
C LYS A 163 23.44 4.78 8.36
N THR A 164 22.09 4.80 8.35
CA THR A 164 21.32 5.44 9.41
C THR A 164 21.48 4.72 10.75
N THR A 165 21.57 5.51 11.83
CA THR A 165 21.59 5.02 13.21
C THR A 165 20.19 4.77 13.77
N SER A 166 19.16 5.40 13.17
CA SER A 166 17.77 5.28 13.56
C SER A 166 17.15 3.97 13.06
N LYS A 167 16.70 3.12 13.99
CA LYS A 167 15.97 1.89 13.65
C LYS A 167 14.70 2.16 12.84
N GLU A 168 14.01 3.25 13.16
CA GLU A 168 12.79 3.66 12.45
C GLU A 168 13.09 4.10 11.00
N LEU A 169 14.11 4.93 10.81
CA LEU A 169 14.52 5.35 9.47
C LEU A 169 15.08 4.19 8.65
N LYS A 170 15.79 3.26 9.29
CA LYS A 170 16.25 2.02 8.65
C LYS A 170 15.08 1.24 8.05
N LYS A 171 13.99 1.02 8.81
CA LYS A 171 12.78 0.37 8.31
C LYS A 171 12.19 1.14 7.13
N ARG A 172 12.09 2.45 7.23
CA ARG A 172 11.51 3.32 6.21
C ARG A 172 12.30 3.30 4.91
N TYR A 173 13.63 3.42 4.97
CA TYR A 173 14.50 3.29 3.79
C TYR A 173 14.39 1.89 3.17
N THR A 174 14.37 0.84 4.00
CA THR A 174 14.24 -0.55 3.51
C THR A 174 12.87 -0.76 2.85
N PHE A 175 11.79 -0.21 3.42
CA PHE A 175 10.46 -0.27 2.81
C PHE A 175 10.43 0.44 1.44
N LEU A 176 11.06 1.62 1.31
CA LEU A 176 11.19 2.30 0.02
C LEU A 176 11.96 1.45 -0.99
N ALA A 177 13.07 0.83 -0.57
CA ALA A 177 13.84 -0.07 -1.44
C ALA A 177 13.00 -1.27 -1.90
N ILE A 178 12.22 -1.89 -1.01
CA ILE A 178 11.31 -3.00 -1.33
C ILE A 178 10.26 -2.55 -2.34
N ARG A 179 9.63 -1.41 -2.12
CA ARG A 179 8.60 -0.87 -3.00
C ARG A 179 9.15 -0.56 -4.40
N LEU A 180 10.30 0.11 -4.47
CA LEU A 180 10.98 0.38 -5.74
C LEU A 180 11.42 -0.92 -6.45
N ALA A 181 11.92 -1.91 -5.71
CA ALA A 181 12.30 -3.22 -6.26
C ALA A 181 11.10 -3.95 -6.86
N TYR A 182 9.92 -3.84 -6.23
CA TYR A 182 8.68 -4.39 -6.79
C TYR A 182 8.35 -3.80 -8.16
N TYR A 183 8.34 -2.47 -8.27
CA TYR A 183 8.08 -1.80 -9.55
C TYR A 183 9.21 -1.97 -10.57
N ASN A 184 10.39 -2.41 -10.13
CA ASN A 184 11.51 -2.79 -10.98
C ASN A 184 11.56 -4.30 -11.29
N ASN A 185 10.52 -5.06 -10.88
CA ASN A 185 10.42 -6.52 -11.03
C ASN A 185 11.60 -7.32 -10.42
N ASP A 186 12.26 -6.77 -9.40
CA ASP A 186 13.37 -7.43 -8.69
C ASP A 186 12.88 -8.18 -7.45
N LEU A 187 12.21 -9.32 -7.70
CA LEU A 187 11.56 -10.12 -6.65
C LEU A 187 12.56 -10.73 -5.64
N GLU A 188 13.76 -11.06 -6.06
CA GLU A 188 14.78 -11.62 -5.15
C GLU A 188 15.34 -10.53 -4.21
N LYS A 189 15.46 -9.30 -4.67
CA LYS A 189 15.82 -8.16 -3.84
C LYS A 189 14.79 -7.93 -2.74
N ILE A 190 13.48 -8.03 -3.06
CA ILE A 190 12.39 -7.91 -2.09
C ILE A 190 12.57 -8.92 -0.94
N LYS A 191 12.81 -10.19 -1.28
CA LYS A 191 13.02 -11.25 -0.27
C LYS A 191 14.20 -10.95 0.63
N THR A 192 15.35 -10.63 0.03
CA THR A 192 16.58 -10.33 0.76
C THR A 192 16.39 -9.16 1.73
N LEU A 193 15.77 -8.07 1.28
CA LEU A 193 15.54 -6.89 2.10
C LEU A 193 14.54 -7.15 3.23
N TYR A 194 13.45 -7.84 2.93
CA TYR A 194 12.45 -8.20 3.95
C TYR A 194 13.05 -9.12 5.01
N ASP A 195 13.71 -10.20 4.59
CA ASP A 195 14.29 -11.18 5.51
C ASP A 195 15.40 -10.56 6.38
N GLY A 196 16.16 -9.60 5.85
CA GLY A 196 17.25 -8.92 6.57
C GLY A 196 16.78 -7.90 7.62
N VAL A 197 15.62 -7.26 7.42
CA VAL A 197 15.21 -6.14 8.31
C VAL A 197 13.91 -6.41 9.04
N PHE A 198 12.91 -7.04 8.40
CA PHE A 198 11.56 -7.15 8.95
C PHE A 198 11.25 -8.50 9.59
N LYS A 199 11.76 -9.60 9.04
CA LYS A 199 11.43 -10.97 9.48
C LYS A 199 11.74 -11.25 10.96
N SER A 200 12.80 -10.66 11.49
CA SER A 200 13.27 -10.88 12.87
C SER A 200 12.69 -9.88 13.89
N GLN A 201 11.81 -8.99 13.48
CA GLN A 201 11.26 -7.97 14.37
C GLN A 201 10.31 -8.60 15.40
N LYS A 202 10.60 -8.38 16.69
CA LYS A 202 9.76 -8.88 17.80
C LYS A 202 8.41 -8.20 17.87
N LYS A 203 8.34 -6.92 17.46
CA LYS A 203 7.11 -6.12 17.46
C LYS A 203 6.93 -5.55 16.06
N ALA A 204 5.94 -6.08 15.36
CA ALA A 204 5.57 -5.60 14.04
C ALA A 204 4.77 -4.29 14.12
N ASP A 205 4.98 -3.41 13.15
CA ASP A 205 4.20 -2.21 12.90
C ASP A 205 3.69 -2.23 11.45
N ILE A 206 3.01 -1.18 11.03
CA ILE A 206 2.43 -1.13 9.69
C ILE A 206 3.48 -1.26 8.57
N LEU A 207 4.71 -0.78 8.77
CA LEU A 207 5.79 -0.92 7.78
C LEU A 207 6.20 -2.39 7.60
N ASN A 208 6.12 -3.20 8.67
CA ASN A 208 6.35 -4.63 8.58
C ASN A 208 5.31 -5.29 7.65
N TYR A 209 4.03 -4.95 7.83
CA TYR A 209 2.93 -5.55 7.04
C TYR A 209 2.88 -5.01 5.61
N TRP A 210 3.20 -3.75 5.39
CA TRP A 210 3.37 -3.21 4.03
C TRP A 210 4.56 -3.84 3.30
N SER A 211 5.64 -4.10 4.00
CA SER A 211 6.79 -4.83 3.43
C SER A 211 6.45 -6.31 3.18
N LEU A 212 5.66 -6.92 4.09
CA LEU A 212 5.18 -8.29 3.94
C LEU A 212 4.24 -8.43 2.74
N TYR A 213 3.44 -7.41 2.43
CA TYR A 213 2.63 -7.37 1.21
C TYR A 213 3.49 -7.62 -0.04
N PHE A 214 4.55 -6.87 -0.23
CA PHE A 214 5.46 -7.07 -1.37
C PHE A 214 6.21 -8.40 -1.28
N ARG A 215 6.59 -8.83 -0.09
CA ARG A 215 7.22 -10.12 0.16
C ARG A 215 6.29 -11.29 -0.23
N THR A 216 4.99 -11.15 0.02
CA THR A 216 3.96 -12.12 -0.38
C THR A 216 3.91 -12.26 -1.91
N LEU A 217 3.89 -11.13 -2.62
CA LEU A 217 3.84 -11.12 -4.09
C LEU A 217 5.12 -11.73 -4.72
N ALA A 218 6.25 -11.64 -4.02
CA ALA A 218 7.52 -12.22 -4.45
C ALA A 218 7.69 -13.70 -4.05
N GLU A 219 6.75 -14.29 -3.27
CA GLU A 219 6.89 -15.66 -2.78
C GLU A 219 6.44 -16.71 -3.80
N LYS A 220 7.33 -17.66 -4.09
CA LYS A 220 7.04 -18.77 -5.02
C LYS A 220 6.28 -19.91 -4.35
N ASN A 221 6.53 -20.16 -3.07
CA ASN A 221 5.81 -21.16 -2.29
C ASN A 221 4.40 -20.66 -1.96
N LYS A 222 3.39 -21.24 -2.62
CA LYS A 222 2.00 -20.77 -2.53
C LYS A 222 1.39 -20.91 -1.14
N ALA A 223 1.77 -21.94 -0.37
CA ALA A 223 1.29 -22.10 1.00
C ALA A 223 1.88 -21.02 1.93
N LEU A 224 3.16 -20.73 1.79
CA LEU A 224 3.80 -19.63 2.51
C LEU A 224 3.27 -18.25 2.07
N ALA A 225 3.01 -18.09 0.77
CA ALA A 225 2.38 -16.86 0.26
C ALA A 225 0.99 -16.65 0.86
N ASN A 226 0.15 -17.69 0.94
CA ASN A 226 -1.16 -17.61 1.59
C ASN A 226 -1.04 -17.24 3.08
N PHE A 227 -0.06 -17.83 3.79
CA PHE A 227 0.19 -17.48 5.18
C PHE A 227 0.55 -15.99 5.34
N TYR A 228 1.47 -15.49 4.53
CA TYR A 228 1.83 -14.07 4.53
C TYR A 228 0.66 -13.17 4.12
N ALA A 229 -0.13 -13.58 3.13
CA ALA A 229 -1.31 -12.86 2.71
C ALA A 229 -2.33 -12.71 3.85
N ALA A 230 -2.54 -13.77 4.65
CA ALA A 230 -3.41 -13.73 5.82
C ALA A 230 -2.91 -12.71 6.86
N GLN A 231 -1.61 -12.71 7.15
CA GLN A 231 -1.01 -11.74 8.06
C GLN A 231 -1.19 -10.28 7.58
N VAL A 232 -1.01 -10.04 6.29
CA VAL A 232 -1.24 -8.71 5.70
C VAL A 232 -2.71 -8.33 5.77
N PHE A 233 -3.62 -9.26 5.43
CA PHE A 233 -5.05 -9.01 5.40
C PHE A 233 -5.60 -8.58 6.77
N VAL A 234 -5.14 -9.23 7.84
CA VAL A 234 -5.56 -8.90 9.22
C VAL A 234 -4.96 -7.57 9.69
N ASN A 235 -3.67 -7.35 9.43
CA ASN A 235 -2.91 -6.29 10.10
C ASN A 235 -2.68 -5.02 9.26
N ALA A 236 -3.03 -5.03 7.96
CA ALA A 236 -2.94 -3.88 7.09
C ALA A 236 -4.26 -3.66 6.33
N PRO A 237 -5.27 -3.02 6.97
CA PRO A 237 -6.60 -2.81 6.39
C PRO A 237 -6.57 -2.15 5.01
N ASP A 238 -5.65 -1.21 4.78
CA ASP A 238 -5.43 -0.52 3.51
C ASP A 238 -4.92 -1.43 2.38
N LYS A 239 -4.45 -2.64 2.70
CA LYS A 239 -3.98 -3.62 1.73
C LYS A 239 -4.94 -4.78 1.50
N ARG A 240 -6.05 -4.85 2.23
CA ARG A 240 -7.00 -5.98 2.15
C ARG A 240 -7.48 -6.27 0.73
N PHE A 241 -7.93 -5.24 0.03
CA PHE A 241 -8.40 -5.39 -1.34
C PHE A 241 -7.32 -5.97 -2.26
N MET A 242 -6.12 -5.40 -2.21
CA MET A 242 -5.01 -5.83 -3.07
C MET A 242 -4.54 -7.24 -2.74
N ILE A 243 -4.42 -7.58 -1.44
CA ILE A 243 -3.90 -8.88 -1.01
C ILE A 243 -4.92 -10.00 -1.15
N ALA A 244 -6.21 -9.69 -1.14
CA ALA A 244 -7.28 -10.68 -1.35
C ALA A 244 -7.08 -11.45 -2.65
N GLY A 245 -6.65 -10.77 -3.73
CA GLY A 245 -6.35 -11.40 -5.01
C GLY A 245 -5.10 -12.30 -5.03
N ALA A 246 -4.26 -12.23 -4.00
CA ALA A 246 -3.05 -13.04 -3.91
C ALA A 246 -3.30 -14.44 -3.29
N PHE A 247 -4.45 -14.66 -2.66
CA PHE A 247 -4.80 -15.96 -2.09
C PHE A 247 -4.99 -17.02 -3.16
N ASN A 248 -4.28 -18.13 -3.01
CA ASN A 248 -4.48 -19.32 -3.83
C ASN A 248 -5.43 -20.30 -3.11
N THR A 249 -6.69 -20.29 -3.52
CA THR A 249 -7.76 -21.11 -2.91
C THR A 249 -7.60 -22.61 -3.11
N LYS A 250 -6.68 -23.03 -4.00
CA LYS A 250 -6.39 -24.47 -4.24
C LYS A 250 -5.41 -25.06 -3.22
N ILE A 251 -4.81 -24.25 -2.36
CA ILE A 251 -3.85 -24.70 -1.35
C ILE A 251 -4.63 -25.17 -0.11
N PRO A 252 -4.43 -26.41 0.35
CA PRO A 252 -5.06 -26.90 1.58
C PRO A 252 -4.65 -26.06 2.80
N ILE A 253 -5.62 -25.77 3.66
CA ILE A 253 -5.39 -24.93 4.85
C ILE A 253 -4.30 -25.50 5.77
N ASP A 254 -4.25 -26.83 5.95
CA ASP A 254 -3.23 -27.48 6.77
C ASP A 254 -1.80 -27.21 6.26
N SER A 255 -1.64 -27.00 4.95
CA SER A 255 -0.35 -26.64 4.37
C SER A 255 0.05 -25.20 4.70
N VAL A 256 -0.93 -24.33 4.89
CA VAL A 256 -0.73 -22.93 5.29
C VAL A 256 -0.40 -22.84 6.77
N LEU A 257 -1.16 -23.56 7.61
CA LEU A 257 -1.01 -23.56 9.07
C LEU A 257 0.34 -24.12 9.55
N LYS A 258 1.06 -24.87 8.73
CA LYS A 258 2.45 -25.29 9.04
C LYS A 258 3.41 -24.14 9.27
N TYR A 259 3.11 -22.96 8.78
CA TYR A 259 3.93 -21.75 8.96
C TYR A 259 3.56 -20.95 10.20
N ALA A 260 2.37 -21.18 10.78
CA ALA A 260 1.94 -20.57 12.02
C ALA A 260 2.78 -21.09 13.21
N LYS A 261 3.23 -20.18 14.07
CA LYS A 261 4.02 -20.50 15.27
C LYS A 261 3.21 -20.36 16.54
N THR A 262 2.11 -19.66 16.48
CA THR A 262 1.21 -19.39 17.60
C THR A 262 -0.24 -19.57 17.18
N ASN A 263 -1.14 -19.72 18.15
CA ASN A 263 -2.59 -19.81 17.89
C ASN A 263 -3.19 -18.48 17.40
N GLN A 264 -2.43 -17.39 17.43
CA GLN A 264 -2.88 -16.07 16.95
C GLN A 264 -2.47 -15.81 15.49
N GLU A 265 -1.52 -16.57 14.97
CA GLU A 265 -1.12 -16.55 13.57
C GLU A 265 -2.01 -17.47 12.72
#